data_8dc3faeb3010b7029eb178cafebbda5d
#
_entry.id   8dc3faeb3010b7029eb178cafebbda5d
#
_cell.length_a   1.000
_cell.length_b   1.000
_cell.length_c   1.000
_cell.angle_alpha   90.00
_cell.angle_beta   90.00
_cell.angle_gamma   90.00
#
_symmetry.space_group_name_H-M   'P 1'
#
loop_
_entity.id
_entity.type
_entity.pdbx_description
1 polymer ?
#
loop_
_entity_poly.entity_id
_entity_poly.type
_entity_poly.pdbx_seq_one_letter_code
_entity_poly.pdbx_strand_id
1 'polypeptide(L)'
;MKRLLIILGLSFSLSACSVIAVVKTYWPRNHDPVMFDTLVVVEQELDAVDCKKPDWSKVHYHVKKLDRYAALRDDPQKENIKGLNNHIEKLSSNTNPVFCDLGKRTGKQRIEAAFSAWKGR
;
A
#
# COMPACT_ATOMS: atom_id res chain seq x y z
N MET A 1 -45.61 -29.33 -12.20
CA MET A 1 -44.14 -29.60 -12.25
C MET A 1 -43.32 -28.50 -12.89
N LYS A 2 -43.67 -27.94 -14.07
CA LYS A 2 -42.88 -26.86 -14.69
C LYS A 2 -42.75 -25.58 -13.82
N ARG A 3 -43.79 -25.20 -13.08
CA ARG A 3 -43.79 -24.01 -12.21
C ARG A 3 -42.92 -24.19 -10.96
N LEU A 4 -42.80 -25.41 -10.45
CA LEU A 4 -42.00 -25.74 -9.27
C LEU A 4 -40.49 -25.69 -9.60
N LEU A 5 -40.10 -26.13 -10.80
CA LEU A 5 -38.73 -26.08 -11.28
C LEU A 5 -38.22 -24.62 -11.51
N ILE A 6 -39.10 -23.73 -11.96
CA ILE A 6 -38.75 -22.32 -12.16
C ILE A 6 -38.52 -21.63 -10.81
N ILE A 7 -39.32 -21.92 -9.77
CA ILE A 7 -39.14 -21.35 -8.43
C ILE A 7 -37.84 -21.87 -7.79
N LEU A 8 -37.49 -23.15 -7.98
CA LEU A 8 -36.22 -23.68 -7.49
C LEU A 8 -35.02 -23.07 -8.20
N GLY A 9 -35.10 -22.84 -9.49
CA GLY A 9 -34.04 -22.20 -10.28
C GLY A 9 -33.77 -20.73 -9.91
N LEU A 10 -34.86 -19.97 -9.62
CA LEU A 10 -34.71 -18.58 -9.18
C LEU A 10 -34.12 -18.48 -7.75
N SER A 11 -34.42 -19.43 -6.87
CA SER A 11 -33.89 -19.43 -5.51
C SER A 11 -32.40 -19.70 -5.47
N PHE A 12 -31.88 -20.49 -6.41
CA PHE A 12 -30.45 -20.80 -6.48
C PHE A 12 -29.61 -19.64 -7.02
N SER A 13 -30.16 -18.82 -7.92
CA SER A 13 -29.45 -17.67 -8.48
C SER A 13 -29.30 -16.50 -7.51
N LEU A 14 -30.24 -16.34 -6.57
CA LEU A 14 -30.16 -15.30 -5.52
C LEU A 14 -29.13 -15.63 -4.42
N SER A 15 -28.89 -16.90 -4.15
CA SER A 15 -27.89 -17.32 -3.15
C SER A 15 -26.44 -17.16 -3.63
N ALA A 16 -26.18 -17.27 -4.91
CA ALA A 16 -24.85 -17.15 -5.48
C ALA A 16 -24.27 -15.72 -5.33
N CYS A 17 -25.12 -14.70 -5.52
CA CYS A 17 -24.68 -13.28 -5.39
C CYS A 17 -24.35 -12.91 -3.93
N SER A 18 -25.09 -13.43 -2.94
CA SER A 18 -24.81 -13.15 -1.53
C SER A 18 -23.55 -13.86 -1.02
N VAL A 19 -23.24 -15.06 -1.51
CA VAL A 19 -22.00 -15.77 -1.17
C VAL A 19 -20.77 -15.04 -1.68
N ILE A 20 -20.80 -14.48 -2.90
CA ILE A 20 -19.69 -13.71 -3.45
C ILE A 20 -19.45 -12.41 -2.67
N ALA A 21 -20.51 -11.71 -2.24
CA ALA A 21 -20.40 -10.52 -1.42
C ALA A 21 -19.82 -10.83 -0.03
N VAL A 22 -20.24 -11.92 0.61
CA VAL A 22 -19.76 -12.41 1.91
C VAL A 22 -18.28 -12.81 1.81
N VAL A 23 -17.88 -13.54 0.77
CA VAL A 23 -16.48 -13.94 0.55
C VAL A 23 -15.58 -12.72 0.34
N LYS A 24 -16.02 -11.69 -0.40
CA LYS A 24 -15.28 -10.42 -0.52
C LYS A 24 -15.15 -9.67 0.80
N THR A 25 -16.12 -9.76 1.70
CA THR A 25 -16.12 -9.07 2.99
C THR A 25 -15.30 -9.81 4.04
N TYR A 26 -15.33 -11.15 4.05
CA TYR A 26 -14.61 -12.01 4.99
C TYR A 26 -13.24 -12.49 4.51
N TRP A 27 -12.94 -12.38 3.21
CA TRP A 27 -11.59 -12.61 2.76
C TRP A 27 -10.74 -11.45 3.27
N PRO A 28 -9.92 -11.67 4.30
CA PRO A 28 -9.01 -10.61 4.69
C PRO A 28 -8.22 -10.27 3.43
N ARG A 29 -8.19 -8.99 3.06
CA ARG A 29 -7.21 -8.50 2.10
C ARG A 29 -5.87 -8.73 2.76
N ASN A 30 -5.40 -9.95 2.62
CA ASN A 30 -4.26 -10.47 3.30
C ASN A 30 -3.08 -9.52 3.07
N HIS A 31 -2.38 -9.28 4.15
CA HIS A 31 -0.99 -8.92 4.17
C HIS A 31 -0.32 -9.38 2.88
N ASP A 32 -0.01 -8.44 2.02
CA ASP A 32 0.74 -8.71 0.81
C ASP A 32 2.23 -8.69 1.17
N PRO A 33 2.91 -9.84 1.18
CA PRO A 33 4.31 -9.91 1.54
C PRO A 33 5.19 -9.05 0.61
N VAL A 34 4.82 -8.91 -0.66
CA VAL A 34 5.57 -8.09 -1.62
C VAL A 34 5.51 -6.60 -1.26
N MET A 35 4.32 -6.10 -0.86
CA MET A 35 4.18 -4.72 -0.41
C MET A 35 4.93 -4.48 0.89
N PHE A 36 4.83 -5.41 1.82
CA PHE A 36 5.49 -5.32 3.12
C PHE A 36 7.02 -5.32 2.95
N ASP A 37 7.57 -6.28 2.23
CA ASP A 37 9.01 -6.38 1.97
C ASP A 37 9.52 -5.15 1.22
N THR A 38 8.76 -4.65 0.23
CA THR A 38 9.16 -3.43 -0.50
C THR A 38 9.18 -2.21 0.42
N LEU A 39 8.25 -2.11 1.37
CA LEU A 39 8.24 -1.01 2.34
C LEU A 39 9.41 -1.09 3.32
N VAL A 40 9.81 -2.30 3.74
CA VAL A 40 11.04 -2.52 4.54
C VAL A 40 12.27 -2.06 3.76
N VAL A 41 12.35 -2.37 2.47
CA VAL A 41 13.45 -1.89 1.62
C VAL A 41 13.46 -0.37 1.52
N VAL A 42 12.30 0.27 1.33
CA VAL A 42 12.19 1.74 1.32
C VAL A 42 12.68 2.35 2.63
N GLU A 43 12.33 1.76 3.77
CA GLU A 43 12.81 2.21 5.09
C GLU A 43 14.33 2.12 5.20
N GLN A 44 14.91 0.99 4.83
CA GLN A 44 16.36 0.75 4.88
C GLN A 44 17.13 1.71 3.95
N GLU A 45 16.64 1.91 2.73
CA GLU A 45 17.26 2.83 1.77
C GLU A 45 17.12 4.30 2.22
N LEU A 46 16.00 4.65 2.85
CA LEU A 46 15.80 5.98 3.44
C LEU A 46 16.79 6.24 4.58
N ASP A 47 17.01 5.26 5.45
CA ASP A 47 18.00 5.35 6.53
C ASP A 47 19.42 5.49 6.01
N ALA A 48 19.74 4.84 4.90
CA ALA A 48 21.05 4.84 4.27
C ALA A 48 21.40 6.16 3.56
N VAL A 49 20.42 7.05 3.31
CA VAL A 49 20.69 8.34 2.67
C VAL A 49 21.55 9.21 3.60
N ASP A 50 22.74 9.59 3.11
CA ASP A 50 23.61 10.57 3.76
C ASP A 50 23.19 11.99 3.38
N CYS A 51 22.70 12.76 4.33
CA CYS A 51 22.24 14.13 4.09
C CYS A 51 23.34 15.12 3.71
N LYS A 52 24.61 14.77 3.91
CA LYS A 52 25.76 15.59 3.44
C LYS A 52 26.00 15.42 1.93
N LYS A 53 25.73 14.23 1.42
CA LYS A 53 25.89 13.88 0.01
C LYS A 53 24.74 12.97 -0.42
N PRO A 54 23.50 13.48 -0.50
CA PRO A 54 22.32 12.66 -0.65
C PRO A 54 22.25 12.00 -2.04
N ASP A 55 22.07 10.68 -2.05
CA ASP A 55 21.66 9.90 -3.22
C ASP A 55 20.28 9.30 -2.95
N TRP A 56 19.30 9.82 -3.62
CA TRP A 56 17.89 9.43 -3.50
C TRP A 56 17.46 8.38 -4.51
N SER A 57 18.34 7.94 -5.41
CA SER A 57 17.99 7.11 -6.57
C SER A 57 17.32 5.80 -6.18
N LYS A 58 17.86 5.12 -5.17
CA LYS A 58 17.33 3.85 -4.68
C LYS A 58 15.99 4.01 -3.97
N VAL A 59 15.88 5.00 -3.09
CA VAL A 59 14.62 5.30 -2.40
C VAL A 59 13.53 5.63 -3.41
N HIS A 60 13.83 6.48 -4.38
CA HIS A 60 12.91 6.82 -5.47
C HIS A 60 12.43 5.60 -6.25
N TYR A 61 13.35 4.74 -6.63
CA TYR A 61 13.02 3.54 -7.38
C TYR A 61 12.01 2.65 -6.61
N HIS A 62 12.30 2.35 -5.36
CA HIS A 62 11.48 1.45 -4.57
C HIS A 62 10.14 2.08 -4.16
N VAL A 63 10.11 3.35 -3.79
CA VAL A 63 8.85 4.00 -3.42
C VAL A 63 7.92 4.19 -4.62
N LYS A 64 8.44 4.49 -5.80
CA LYS A 64 7.64 4.54 -7.04
C LYS A 64 7.09 3.18 -7.43
N LYS A 65 7.90 2.13 -7.28
CA LYS A 65 7.44 0.75 -7.50
C LYS A 65 6.31 0.39 -6.53
N LEU A 66 6.46 0.72 -5.25
CA LEU A 66 5.46 0.46 -4.23
C LEU A 66 4.16 1.25 -4.50
N ASP A 67 4.26 2.53 -4.85
CA ASP A 67 3.12 3.39 -5.20
C ASP A 67 2.35 2.82 -6.40
N ARG A 68 3.07 2.44 -7.45
CA ARG A 68 2.45 1.82 -8.63
C ARG A 68 1.76 0.50 -8.30
N TYR A 69 2.40 -0.33 -7.50
CA TYR A 69 1.86 -1.62 -7.08
C TYR A 69 0.61 -1.47 -6.21
N ALA A 70 0.65 -0.57 -5.24
CA ALA A 70 -0.49 -0.27 -4.37
C ALA A 70 -1.70 0.27 -5.18
N ALA A 71 -1.45 1.13 -6.15
CA ALA A 71 -2.48 1.65 -7.04
C ALA A 71 -3.11 0.56 -7.91
N LEU A 72 -2.31 -0.33 -8.50
CA LEU A 72 -2.80 -1.43 -9.34
C LEU A 72 -3.63 -2.45 -8.56
N ARG A 73 -3.34 -2.66 -7.30
CA ARG A 73 -4.08 -3.56 -6.41
C ARG A 73 -5.30 -2.90 -5.77
N ASP A 74 -5.49 -1.62 -5.97
CA ASP A 74 -6.47 -0.82 -5.22
C ASP A 74 -6.33 -1.02 -3.70
N ASP A 75 -5.07 -1.01 -3.22
CA ASP A 75 -4.78 -1.21 -1.81
C ASP A 75 -5.38 -0.08 -0.96
N PRO A 76 -5.99 -0.36 0.20
CA PRO A 76 -6.50 0.67 1.09
C PRO A 76 -5.44 1.68 1.56
N GLN A 77 -4.15 1.32 1.53
CA GLN A 77 -3.03 2.20 1.87
C GLN A 77 -2.45 2.97 0.67
N LYS A 78 -3.03 2.84 -0.53
CA LYS A 78 -2.50 3.48 -1.75
C LYS A 78 -2.29 4.99 -1.60
N GLU A 79 -3.19 5.69 -0.91
CA GLU A 79 -3.05 7.14 -0.70
C GLU A 79 -1.92 7.48 0.28
N ASN A 80 -1.71 6.67 1.31
CA ASN A 80 -0.56 6.80 2.21
C ASN A 80 0.76 6.58 1.48
N ILE A 81 0.83 5.56 0.64
CA ILE A 81 2.03 5.25 -0.16
C ILE A 81 2.30 6.34 -1.19
N LYS A 82 1.27 6.85 -1.84
CA LYS A 82 1.37 8.01 -2.73
C LYS A 82 1.88 9.25 -2.00
N GLY A 83 1.38 9.49 -0.78
CA GLY A 83 1.86 10.56 0.09
C GLY A 83 3.34 10.40 0.46
N LEU A 84 3.81 9.18 0.71
CA LEU A 84 5.22 8.87 0.94
C LEU A 84 6.05 9.15 -0.32
N ASN A 85 5.61 8.72 -1.50
CA ASN A 85 6.29 8.99 -2.76
C ASN A 85 6.45 10.50 -3.01
N ASN A 86 5.38 11.27 -2.87
CA ASN A 86 5.42 12.73 -3.00
C ASN A 86 6.36 13.39 -1.98
N HIS A 87 6.41 12.85 -0.76
CA HIS A 87 7.33 13.32 0.27
C HIS A 87 8.80 13.10 -0.12
N ILE A 88 9.14 11.92 -0.62
CA ILE A 88 10.50 11.60 -1.10
C ILE A 88 10.88 12.48 -2.30
N GLU A 89 9.96 12.73 -3.22
CA GLU A 89 10.21 13.66 -4.34
C GLU A 89 10.58 15.07 -3.86
N LYS A 90 9.86 15.59 -2.88
CA LYS A 90 10.15 16.91 -2.28
C LYS A 90 11.50 16.93 -1.58
N LEU A 91 11.85 15.86 -0.86
CA LEU A 91 13.15 15.75 -0.20
C LEU A 91 14.30 15.71 -1.20
N SER A 92 14.16 14.95 -2.26
CA SER A 92 15.20 14.80 -3.28
C SER A 92 15.48 16.09 -4.07
N SER A 93 14.51 17.00 -4.12
CA SER A 93 14.66 18.30 -4.79
C SER A 93 15.27 19.39 -3.90
N ASN A 94 15.44 19.12 -2.60
CA ASN A 94 15.99 20.09 -1.64
C ASN A 94 17.40 19.69 -1.20
N THR A 95 18.34 20.61 -1.30
CA THR A 95 19.76 20.38 -0.99
C THR A 95 20.15 20.74 0.44
N ASN A 96 19.22 21.26 1.25
CA ASN A 96 19.50 21.63 2.64
C ASN A 96 19.61 20.39 3.56
N PRO A 97 20.78 20.15 4.21
CA PRO A 97 20.98 18.97 5.06
C PRO A 97 20.01 18.88 6.25
N VAL A 98 19.65 20.01 6.85
CA VAL A 98 18.68 20.05 7.96
C VAL A 98 17.29 19.61 7.50
N PHE A 99 16.88 20.05 6.32
CA PHE A 99 15.63 19.63 5.70
C PHE A 99 15.64 18.13 5.36
N CYS A 100 16.77 17.62 4.90
CA CYS A 100 16.97 16.19 4.65
C CYS A 100 16.77 15.37 5.94
N ASP A 101 17.44 15.72 7.03
CA ASP A 101 17.33 14.99 8.30
C ASP A 101 15.91 15.01 8.88
N LEU A 102 15.25 16.17 8.85
CA LEU A 102 13.86 16.29 9.28
C LEU A 102 12.93 15.48 8.40
N GLY A 103 13.14 15.54 7.10
CA GLY A 103 12.34 14.81 6.12
C GLY A 103 12.51 13.30 6.21
N LYS A 104 13.71 12.80 6.51
CA LYS A 104 13.94 11.37 6.79
C LYS A 104 13.10 10.92 7.99
N ARG A 105 13.09 11.68 9.08
CA ARG A 105 12.25 11.36 10.25
C ARG A 105 10.76 11.34 9.92
N THR A 106 10.28 12.32 9.17
CA THR A 106 8.87 12.35 8.72
C THR A 106 8.55 11.18 7.79
N GLY A 107 9.46 10.83 6.88
CA GLY A 107 9.33 9.67 6.01
C GLY A 107 9.20 8.37 6.80
N LYS A 108 10.02 8.18 7.82
CA LYS A 108 9.94 7.01 8.74
C LYS A 108 8.61 6.94 9.47
N GLN A 109 8.11 8.06 9.98
CA GLN A 109 6.78 8.09 10.62
C GLN A 109 5.65 7.66 9.68
N ARG A 110 5.72 8.05 8.40
CA ARG A 110 4.76 7.60 7.38
C ARG A 110 4.86 6.10 7.09
N ILE A 111 6.07 5.58 7.06
CA ILE A 111 6.35 4.15 6.89
C ILE A 111 5.78 3.35 8.07
N GLU A 112 6.04 3.80 9.30
CA GLU A 112 5.50 3.17 10.52
C GLU A 112 3.97 3.20 10.55
N ALA A 113 3.34 4.28 10.10
CA ALA A 113 1.89 4.35 9.98
C ALA A 113 1.34 3.32 8.99
N ALA A 114 2.01 3.12 7.85
CA ALA A 114 1.64 2.10 6.87
C ALA A 114 1.82 0.67 7.44
N PHE A 115 2.91 0.38 8.11
CA PHE A 115 3.13 -0.90 8.80
C PHE A 115 2.05 -1.18 9.84
N SER A 116 1.72 -0.19 10.66
CA SER A 116 0.69 -0.34 11.70
C SER A 116 -0.68 -0.63 11.12
N ALA A 117 -1.03 0.01 10.01
CA ALA A 117 -2.29 -0.23 9.30
C ALA A 117 -2.34 -1.63 8.68
N TRP A 118 -1.21 -2.17 8.21
CA TRP A 118 -1.15 -3.52 7.65
C TRP A 118 -1.12 -4.62 8.73
N LYS A 119 -0.50 -4.38 9.88
CA LYS A 119 -0.49 -5.32 11.01
C LYS A 119 -1.88 -5.55 11.62
N GLY A 120 -2.77 -4.59 11.51
CA GLY A 120 -4.13 -4.65 12.05
C GLY A 120 -5.14 -5.41 11.17
N ARG A 121 -4.70 -6.13 10.15
CA ARG A 121 -5.56 -6.84 9.18
C ARG A 121 -5.38 -8.33 9.21
#